data_c04d04d070ad5e3cffb18f9cbbbb5ed0
#
_entry.id   c04d04d070ad5e3cffb18f9cbbbb5ed0
#
_cell.length_a   1.000
_cell.length_b   1.000
_cell.length_c   1.000
_cell.angle_alpha   90.00
_cell.angle_beta   90.00
_cell.angle_gamma   90.00
#
_symmetry.space_group_name_H-M   'P 1'
#
loop_
_entity.id
_entity.type
_entity.pdbx_description
1 polymer ?
#
loop_
_entity_poly.entity_id
_entity_poly.type
_entity_poly.pdbx_seq_one_letter_code
_entity_poly.pdbx_strand_id
1 'polypeptide(L)'
;MAHSNWTLFRERCRIFATKRESESAMLRVLHLDNWKSFSEPVDFTMIAGKETRHGETLYLGSKNRVLPVAAIYGANAAGKSALLDALAHLQVMLREPRKRGQRLHYHPHLLLGPDKPSVIGVEIVLDVRDATSNRQAIVYYEVAFNAGEIVEESLYRVRSEDEQAVFERRGQEVSLYGDLEDDVSLDAASKTVQPNRLFLETCFNAGLIDDEKSLLGSVIEWFKRLTILKRGARYILMPQRIAHDDDFRAAVGRGLTVADTGISDICFTAVPRAKVPAEEKILDEVEGQLLDNTSEAYLNADSGAVFRARLAEDGDVVYERLVTVHGDGNKEFRLPLEQESDGSIRYLHLLPILYWAGGAHKSGVYLIDELEDSLHPKLTEELIRLFLDASGPDERRQLIFTTHELHLLRADLLRRDEIWLVEKNDHRSELTRLTDFPASDIRSGSDLQRMYMSGRLGGVPRL
;
A
#
# COMPACT_ATOMS: atom_id res chain seq x y z
N MET A 1 -20.70 -24.55 -8.23
CA MET A 1 -19.36 -25.16 -8.06
C MET A 1 -18.27 -24.14 -7.72
N ALA A 2 -18.29 -22.91 -8.24
CA ALA A 2 -17.30 -21.87 -7.88
C ALA A 2 -17.28 -21.48 -6.37
N HIS A 3 -18.44 -21.42 -5.72
CA HIS A 3 -18.53 -21.08 -4.28
C HIS A 3 -17.81 -22.07 -3.36
N SER A 4 -17.82 -23.38 -3.71
CA SER A 4 -17.17 -24.41 -2.86
C SER A 4 -15.63 -24.34 -2.90
N ASN A 5 -15.05 -23.96 -4.03
CA ASN A 5 -13.60 -23.86 -4.18
C ASN A 5 -13.01 -22.65 -3.43
N TRP A 6 -13.74 -21.54 -3.38
CA TRP A 6 -13.34 -20.36 -2.61
C TRP A 6 -13.49 -20.57 -1.09
N THR A 7 -14.49 -21.33 -0.65
CA THR A 7 -14.64 -21.70 0.75
C THR A 7 -13.46 -22.55 1.23
N LEU A 8 -12.97 -23.48 0.41
CA LEU A 8 -11.76 -24.28 0.67
C LEU A 8 -10.47 -23.43 0.64
N PHE A 9 -10.39 -22.42 -0.23
CA PHE A 9 -9.29 -21.44 -0.26
C PHE A 9 -9.28 -20.64 1.04
N ARG A 10 -10.43 -20.16 1.47
CA ARG A 10 -10.65 -19.38 2.70
C ARG A 10 -10.30 -20.16 3.97
N GLU A 11 -10.74 -21.42 4.09
CA GLU A 11 -10.43 -22.29 5.24
C GLU A 11 -8.95 -22.64 5.31
N ARG A 12 -8.30 -22.94 4.20
CA ARG A 12 -6.86 -23.24 4.15
C ARG A 12 -5.99 -22.00 4.38
N CYS A 13 -6.38 -20.83 3.92
CA CYS A 13 -5.67 -19.59 4.26
C CYS A 13 -5.71 -19.28 5.76
N ARG A 14 -6.75 -19.70 6.50
CA ARG A 14 -6.82 -19.59 7.97
C ARG A 14 -5.91 -20.56 8.72
N ILE A 15 -5.54 -21.69 8.12
CA ILE A 15 -4.79 -22.77 8.78
C ILE A 15 -3.27 -22.52 8.80
N PHE A 16 -2.74 -21.63 7.97
CA PHE A 16 -1.29 -21.41 7.82
C PHE A 16 -0.69 -20.26 8.66
N ALA A 17 -1.30 -19.94 9.81
CA ALA A 17 -0.72 -19.02 10.77
C ALA A 17 0.48 -19.66 11.49
N THR A 18 1.64 -19.68 10.84
CA THR A 18 2.90 -19.91 11.55
C THR A 18 3.28 -18.65 12.32
N LYS A 19 3.51 -18.83 13.63
CA LYS A 19 3.91 -17.83 14.60
C LYS A 19 5.11 -16.99 14.14
N ARG A 20 4.86 -15.83 13.60
CA ARG A 20 5.59 -14.60 13.87
C ARG A 20 4.52 -13.53 14.00
N GLU A 21 4.23 -13.14 15.22
CA GLU A 21 3.46 -11.94 15.52
C GLU A 21 4.28 -10.75 14.98
N SER A 22 4.01 -10.36 13.73
CA SER A 22 4.59 -9.15 13.17
C SER A 22 3.74 -7.98 13.63
N GLU A 23 4.34 -7.03 14.29
CA GLU A 23 3.74 -5.76 14.65
C GLU A 23 3.07 -5.13 13.43
N SER A 24 1.81 -4.77 13.57
CA SER A 24 0.99 -4.27 12.50
C SER A 24 0.33 -2.96 12.87
N ALA A 25 0.40 -2.01 11.96
CA ALA A 25 -0.18 -0.70 12.14
C ALA A 25 -1.21 -0.38 11.06
N MET A 26 -2.23 0.43 11.40
CA MET A 26 -3.30 0.85 10.49
C MET A 26 -3.30 2.37 10.33
N LEU A 27 -3.61 2.82 9.13
CA LEU A 27 -3.89 4.22 8.84
C LEU A 27 -5.22 4.63 9.47
N ARG A 28 -5.24 5.76 10.16
CA ARG A 28 -6.43 6.39 10.71
C ARG A 28 -6.81 7.66 9.96
N VAL A 29 -5.83 8.54 9.73
CA VAL A 29 -6.02 9.79 8.99
C VAL A 29 -4.82 10.03 8.10
N LEU A 30 -5.05 10.53 6.89
CA LEU A 30 -4.06 11.15 6.02
C LEU A 30 -4.44 12.63 5.88
N HIS A 31 -3.56 13.51 6.31
CA HIS A 31 -3.66 14.96 6.19
C HIS A 31 -2.83 15.47 5.02
N LEU A 32 -3.38 16.35 4.20
CA LEU A 32 -2.68 16.99 3.07
C LEU A 32 -2.95 18.48 3.07
N ASP A 33 -1.92 19.31 2.85
CA ASP A 33 -2.06 20.72 2.49
C ASP A 33 -1.08 21.07 1.38
N ASN A 34 -1.52 21.89 0.42
CA ASN A 34 -0.71 22.29 -0.72
C ASN A 34 -0.03 21.12 -1.45
N TRP A 35 -0.77 20.05 -1.70
CA TRP A 35 -0.26 18.84 -2.34
C TRP A 35 -0.93 18.60 -3.69
N LYS A 36 -0.17 18.68 -4.79
CA LYS A 36 -0.66 18.47 -6.18
C LYS A 36 -1.91 19.30 -6.49
N SER A 37 -3.08 18.66 -6.62
CA SER A 37 -4.35 19.35 -6.91
C SER A 37 -5.11 19.80 -5.65
N PHE A 38 -4.67 19.43 -4.46
CA PHE A 38 -5.22 19.90 -3.19
C PHE A 38 -4.53 21.19 -2.78
N SER A 39 -5.24 22.32 -2.82
CA SER A 39 -4.71 23.64 -2.46
C SER A 39 -4.97 24.00 -1.00
N GLU A 40 -6.00 23.42 -0.41
CA GLU A 40 -6.44 23.64 0.96
C GLU A 40 -6.21 22.37 1.79
N PRO A 41 -6.15 22.47 3.12
CA PRO A 41 -6.06 21.31 4.00
C PRO A 41 -7.23 20.36 3.80
N VAL A 42 -6.94 19.07 3.66
CA VAL A 42 -7.93 18.00 3.57
C VAL A 42 -7.52 16.81 4.42
N ASP A 43 -8.51 16.16 5.02
CA ASP A 43 -8.36 14.94 5.81
C ASP A 43 -9.07 13.77 5.14
N PHE A 44 -8.33 12.73 4.84
CA PHE A 44 -8.85 11.42 4.46
C PHE A 44 -8.81 10.52 5.68
N THR A 45 -9.98 10.09 6.19
CA THR A 45 -10.04 9.29 7.41
C THR A 45 -10.54 7.87 7.20
N MET A 46 -9.86 6.92 7.82
CA MET A 46 -10.27 5.51 7.96
C MET A 46 -10.98 5.25 9.29
N ILE A 47 -11.28 6.26 10.07
CA ILE A 47 -12.08 6.12 11.31
C ILE A 47 -13.54 5.87 10.93
N ALA A 48 -14.12 4.80 11.48
CA ALA A 48 -15.50 4.44 11.23
C ALA A 48 -16.46 5.49 11.81
N GLY A 49 -17.44 5.89 11.02
CA GLY A 49 -18.51 6.79 11.42
C GLY A 49 -19.64 6.09 12.18
N LYS A 50 -20.83 6.67 12.12
CA LYS A 50 -22.06 6.17 12.78
C LYS A 50 -22.80 5.09 11.96
N GLU A 51 -22.28 4.70 10.79
CA GLU A 51 -22.87 3.64 9.98
C GLU A 51 -22.83 2.30 10.75
N THR A 52 -23.92 1.55 10.74
CA THR A 52 -24.06 0.30 11.49
C THR A 52 -23.92 -0.95 10.65
N ARG A 53 -24.07 -0.86 9.32
CA ARG A 53 -23.91 -2.00 8.40
C ARG A 53 -22.48 -2.46 8.39
N HIS A 54 -22.27 -3.76 8.19
CA HIS A 54 -20.93 -4.38 8.11
C HIS A 54 -20.02 -4.01 9.30
N GLY A 55 -20.60 -3.87 10.50
CA GLY A 55 -19.84 -3.55 11.70
C GLY A 55 -18.88 -4.64 12.14
N GLU A 56 -19.10 -5.86 11.70
CA GLU A 56 -18.27 -7.06 11.93
C GLU A 56 -16.91 -7.01 11.24
N THR A 57 -16.77 -6.19 10.20
CA THR A 57 -15.50 -6.04 9.46
C THR A 57 -14.54 -5.02 10.11
N LEU A 58 -15.04 -4.22 11.06
CA LEU A 58 -14.29 -3.13 11.66
C LEU A 58 -13.24 -3.64 12.65
N TYR A 59 -12.06 -3.06 12.61
CA TYR A 59 -11.04 -3.25 13.63
C TYR A 59 -11.40 -2.50 14.92
N LEU A 60 -11.36 -3.19 16.07
CA LEU A 60 -11.79 -2.69 17.39
C LEU A 60 -10.64 -2.42 18.37
N GLY A 61 -9.40 -2.77 18.03
CA GLY A 61 -8.25 -2.67 18.94
C GLY A 61 -7.78 -1.24 19.25
N SER A 62 -8.39 -0.20 18.64
CA SER A 62 -8.04 1.20 18.92
C SER A 62 -9.19 1.92 19.64
N LYS A 63 -8.93 3.17 20.11
CA LYS A 63 -9.93 4.03 20.76
C LYS A 63 -11.20 4.19 19.89
N ASN A 64 -11.03 4.34 18.58
CA ASN A 64 -12.11 4.40 17.60
C ASN A 64 -12.00 3.20 16.68
N ARG A 65 -13.13 2.71 16.20
CA ARG A 65 -13.18 1.65 15.20
C ARG A 65 -12.52 2.13 13.89
N VAL A 66 -11.75 1.26 13.26
CA VAL A 66 -11.04 1.58 12.01
C VAL A 66 -11.60 0.76 10.86
N LEU A 67 -11.78 1.41 9.71
CA LEU A 67 -12.32 0.81 8.50
C LEU A 67 -11.28 -0.09 7.81
N PRO A 68 -11.68 -1.27 7.32
CA PRO A 68 -10.81 -2.14 6.52
C PRO A 68 -10.68 -1.68 5.07
N VAL A 69 -11.68 -0.96 4.53
CA VAL A 69 -11.72 -0.59 3.12
C VAL A 69 -12.03 0.90 2.97
N ALA A 70 -11.46 1.53 1.94
CA ALA A 70 -11.93 2.80 1.42
C ALA A 70 -11.86 2.84 -0.11
N ALA A 71 -12.97 3.18 -0.72
CA ALA A 71 -13.12 3.34 -2.17
C ALA A 71 -13.21 4.83 -2.52
N ILE A 72 -12.29 5.30 -3.38
CA ILE A 72 -12.16 6.70 -3.77
C ILE A 72 -12.66 6.87 -5.20
N TYR A 73 -13.79 7.54 -5.35
CA TYR A 73 -14.45 7.85 -6.62
C TYR A 73 -14.17 9.27 -7.08
N GLY A 74 -14.31 9.52 -8.35
CA GLY A 74 -14.21 10.85 -8.94
C GLY A 74 -13.88 10.80 -10.43
N ALA A 75 -14.06 11.91 -11.12
CA ALA A 75 -13.73 12.03 -12.54
C ALA A 75 -12.23 11.84 -12.80
N ASN A 76 -11.86 11.65 -14.08
CA ASN A 76 -10.45 11.67 -14.48
C ASN A 76 -9.81 12.99 -14.11
N ALA A 77 -8.57 12.95 -13.63
CA ALA A 77 -7.81 14.10 -13.16
C ALA A 77 -8.46 14.89 -11.99
N ALA A 78 -9.44 14.33 -11.28
CA ALA A 78 -10.02 14.96 -10.10
C ALA A 78 -9.06 15.03 -8.90
N GLY A 79 -8.05 14.17 -8.84
CA GLY A 79 -7.06 14.14 -7.74
C GLY A 79 -7.04 12.83 -6.95
N LYS A 80 -7.77 11.79 -7.37
CA LYS A 80 -7.80 10.47 -6.69
C LYS A 80 -6.40 9.90 -6.42
N SER A 81 -5.58 9.79 -7.46
CA SER A 81 -4.22 9.27 -7.35
C SER A 81 -3.31 10.15 -6.48
N ALA A 82 -3.63 11.43 -6.31
CA ALA A 82 -2.83 12.34 -5.48
C ALA A 82 -2.87 11.98 -4.00
N LEU A 83 -3.98 11.39 -3.50
CA LEU A 83 -4.08 10.85 -2.13
C LEU A 83 -3.10 9.69 -1.91
N LEU A 84 -3.11 8.72 -2.83
CA LEU A 84 -2.21 7.55 -2.75
C LEU A 84 -0.74 7.96 -2.94
N ASP A 85 -0.50 8.92 -3.84
CA ASP A 85 0.84 9.44 -4.10
C ASP A 85 1.46 10.16 -2.89
N ALA A 86 0.67 10.72 -1.99
CA ALA A 86 1.18 11.34 -0.77
C ALA A 86 1.85 10.31 0.15
N LEU A 87 1.18 9.18 0.38
CA LEU A 87 1.75 8.07 1.17
C LEU A 87 2.97 7.45 0.47
N ALA A 88 2.91 7.28 -0.85
CA ALA A 88 4.05 6.82 -1.64
C ALA A 88 5.24 7.77 -1.52
N HIS A 89 4.98 9.06 -1.49
CA HIS A 89 6.01 10.10 -1.37
C HIS A 89 6.74 10.02 -0.02
N LEU A 90 6.00 9.96 1.09
CA LEU A 90 6.60 9.77 2.42
C LEU A 90 7.36 8.45 2.53
N GLN A 91 6.82 7.35 1.97
CA GLN A 91 7.50 6.07 1.94
C GLN A 91 8.87 6.17 1.25
N VAL A 92 8.94 6.84 0.08
CA VAL A 92 10.20 7.05 -0.65
C VAL A 92 11.15 7.94 0.14
N MET A 93 10.65 9.01 0.77
CA MET A 93 11.49 9.91 1.58
C MET A 93 12.14 9.18 2.76
N LEU A 94 11.45 8.24 3.37
CA LEU A 94 11.96 7.44 4.49
C LEU A 94 12.88 6.29 4.08
N ARG A 95 12.71 5.75 2.86
CA ARG A 95 13.48 4.58 2.38
C ARG A 95 14.76 4.94 1.65
N GLU A 96 14.77 6.07 0.94
CA GLU A 96 15.85 6.44 0.02
C GLU A 96 16.63 7.63 0.54
N PRO A 97 17.84 7.41 1.12
CA PRO A 97 18.67 8.49 1.62
C PRO A 97 19.10 9.41 0.47
N ARG A 98 18.89 10.73 0.65
CA ARG A 98 19.24 11.73 -0.36
C ARG A 98 20.68 12.21 -0.19
N LYS A 99 21.33 12.52 -1.31
CA LYS A 99 22.63 13.19 -1.30
C LYS A 99 22.44 14.65 -0.84
N ARG A 100 23.45 15.17 -0.16
CA ARG A 100 23.47 16.57 0.30
C ARG A 100 23.23 17.52 -0.89
N GLY A 101 22.26 18.44 -0.73
CA GLY A 101 21.89 19.41 -1.76
C GLY A 101 21.05 18.87 -2.92
N GLN A 102 20.71 17.58 -2.91
CA GLN A 102 19.75 17.02 -3.87
C GLN A 102 18.36 17.59 -3.60
N ARG A 103 17.68 18.08 -4.64
CA ARG A 103 16.33 18.63 -4.50
C ARG A 103 15.32 17.56 -4.12
N LEU A 104 14.35 17.94 -3.31
CA LEU A 104 13.18 17.13 -2.97
C LEU A 104 12.21 17.09 -4.16
N HIS A 105 11.52 15.98 -4.35
CA HIS A 105 10.39 15.90 -5.25
C HIS A 105 9.24 16.70 -4.63
N TYR A 106 9.02 17.91 -5.12
CA TYR A 106 8.07 18.86 -4.58
C TYR A 106 7.01 19.15 -5.62
N HIS A 107 5.77 18.88 -5.26
CA HIS A 107 4.61 19.00 -6.14
C HIS A 107 3.51 19.85 -5.49
N PRO A 108 3.73 21.18 -5.30
CA PRO A 108 2.74 22.05 -4.69
C PRO A 108 1.59 22.28 -5.66
N HIS A 109 0.50 22.83 -5.14
CA HIS A 109 -0.58 23.32 -5.99
C HIS A 109 -0.09 24.51 -6.83
N LEU A 110 -0.23 24.41 -8.15
CA LEU A 110 0.40 25.34 -9.09
C LEU A 110 -0.06 26.80 -8.93
N LEU A 111 -1.28 27.03 -8.42
CA LEU A 111 -1.80 28.39 -8.19
C LEU A 111 -1.31 29.03 -6.89
N LEU A 112 -0.76 28.25 -5.94
CA LEU A 112 -0.25 28.77 -4.67
C LEU A 112 1.23 29.19 -4.75
N GLY A 113 1.90 28.78 -5.82
CA GLY A 113 3.32 29.08 -6.03
C GLY A 113 4.27 28.21 -5.17
N PRO A 114 5.60 28.40 -5.36
CA PRO A 114 6.61 27.56 -4.72
C PRO A 114 6.95 27.96 -3.28
N ASP A 115 6.39 29.05 -2.77
CA ASP A 115 6.76 29.59 -1.45
C ASP A 115 6.01 28.91 -0.29
N LYS A 116 4.82 28.33 -0.56
CA LYS A 116 4.06 27.61 0.46
C LYS A 116 4.54 26.16 0.52
N PRO A 117 5.03 25.65 1.66
CA PRO A 117 5.41 24.24 1.77
C PRO A 117 4.21 23.31 1.52
N SER A 118 4.49 22.10 1.03
CA SER A 118 3.52 21.01 1.04
C SER A 118 3.57 20.31 2.40
N VAL A 119 2.41 19.95 2.95
CA VAL A 119 2.29 19.21 4.21
C VAL A 119 1.67 17.85 3.92
N ILE A 120 2.27 16.80 4.48
CA ILE A 120 1.71 15.46 4.49
C ILE A 120 1.82 14.93 5.91
N GLY A 121 0.67 14.66 6.54
CA GLY A 121 0.57 14.09 7.88
C GLY A 121 -0.16 12.76 7.87
N VAL A 122 0.21 11.85 8.75
CA VAL A 122 -0.46 10.56 8.93
C VAL A 122 -0.73 10.28 10.40
N GLU A 123 -1.95 9.94 10.73
CA GLU A 123 -2.28 9.36 12.02
C GLU A 123 -2.39 7.84 11.85
N ILE A 124 -1.63 7.09 12.65
CA ILE A 124 -1.56 5.63 12.60
C ILE A 124 -1.75 5.02 13.99
N VAL A 125 -2.40 3.86 14.04
CA VAL A 125 -2.41 3.03 15.24
C VAL A 125 -1.33 1.97 15.11
N LEU A 126 -0.38 1.99 16.04
CA LEU A 126 0.76 1.05 16.10
C LEU A 126 0.45 -0.13 17.03
N ASP A 127 1.12 -1.24 16.83
CA ASP A 127 1.01 -2.40 17.73
C ASP A 127 1.82 -2.23 19.04
N VAL A 128 2.68 -1.23 19.08
CA VAL A 128 3.41 -0.87 20.31
C VAL A 128 2.43 -0.40 21.39
N ARG A 129 2.52 -1.00 22.57
CA ARG A 129 1.69 -0.60 23.69
C ARG A 129 2.25 0.63 24.36
N ASP A 130 1.40 1.60 24.62
CA ASP A 130 1.75 2.72 25.49
C ASP A 130 2.00 2.20 26.91
N ALA A 131 3.20 2.44 27.43
CA ALA A 131 3.63 1.95 28.75
C ALA A 131 2.71 2.43 29.90
N THR A 132 2.00 3.55 29.71
CA THR A 132 1.15 4.15 30.73
C THR A 132 -0.29 3.64 30.70
N SER A 133 -0.82 3.24 29.53
CA SER A 133 -2.21 2.87 29.35
C SER A 133 -2.44 1.41 28.98
N ASN A 134 -1.39 0.64 28.71
CA ASN A 134 -1.45 -0.72 28.14
C ASN A 134 -2.32 -0.83 26.87
N ARG A 135 -2.62 0.30 26.22
CA ARG A 135 -3.36 0.40 24.96
C ARG A 135 -2.38 0.56 23.81
N GLN A 136 -2.84 0.28 22.60
CA GLN A 136 -2.07 0.54 21.40
C GLN A 136 -1.75 2.02 21.27
N ALA A 137 -0.52 2.33 20.87
CA ALA A 137 -0.09 3.70 20.63
C ALA A 137 -0.74 4.24 19.34
N ILE A 138 -1.32 5.41 19.44
CA ILE A 138 -1.75 6.20 18.30
C ILE A 138 -0.72 7.32 18.16
N VAL A 139 -0.18 7.48 16.95
CA VAL A 139 0.79 8.53 16.67
C VAL A 139 0.38 9.35 15.46
N TYR A 140 0.76 10.62 15.47
CA TYR A 140 0.64 11.53 14.34
C TYR A 140 2.04 11.93 13.88
N TYR A 141 2.38 11.61 12.64
CA TYR A 141 3.65 11.98 12.00
C TYR A 141 3.37 12.93 10.85
N GLU A 142 4.01 14.08 10.84
CA GLU A 142 3.81 15.13 9.84
C GLU A 142 5.14 15.66 9.30
N VAL A 143 5.14 15.97 8.01
CA VAL A 143 6.27 16.56 7.29
C VAL A 143 5.78 17.73 6.45
N ALA A 144 6.34 18.90 6.68
CA ALA A 144 6.22 20.08 5.83
C ALA A 144 7.52 20.28 5.05
N PHE A 145 7.46 20.41 3.74
CA PHE A 145 8.65 20.48 2.89
C PHE A 145 8.43 21.34 1.65
N ASN A 146 9.55 21.83 1.10
CA ASN A 146 9.61 22.49 -0.20
C ASN A 146 10.64 21.79 -1.11
N ALA A 147 10.99 22.39 -2.23
CA ALA A 147 11.94 21.79 -3.18
C ALA A 147 13.37 21.67 -2.64
N GLY A 148 13.75 22.46 -1.63
CA GLY A 148 15.12 22.54 -1.11
C GLY A 148 15.33 21.85 0.23
N GLU A 149 14.30 21.83 1.08
CA GLU A 149 14.46 21.44 2.47
C GLU A 149 13.18 20.90 3.12
N ILE A 150 13.35 20.20 4.20
CA ILE A 150 12.32 19.89 5.19
C ILE A 150 12.16 21.13 6.07
N VAL A 151 10.98 21.75 6.01
CA VAL A 151 10.63 22.96 6.76
C VAL A 151 10.28 22.58 8.20
N GLU A 152 9.41 21.57 8.34
CA GLU A 152 9.02 21.01 9.64
C GLU A 152 8.90 19.50 9.54
N GLU A 153 9.20 18.80 10.63
CA GLU A 153 8.99 17.36 10.80
C GLU A 153 8.66 17.10 12.26
N SER A 154 7.57 16.39 12.51
CA SER A 154 7.13 16.16 13.89
C SER A 154 6.51 14.79 14.07
N LEU A 155 6.64 14.25 15.28
CA LEU A 155 5.97 13.05 15.73
C LEU A 155 5.33 13.29 17.09
N TYR A 156 4.06 12.99 17.20
CA TYR A 156 3.27 13.10 18.43
C TYR A 156 2.65 11.76 18.81
N ARG A 157 2.54 11.50 20.10
CA ARG A 157 1.63 10.48 20.65
C ARG A 157 0.26 11.12 20.84
N VAL A 158 -0.75 10.56 20.20
CA VAL A 158 -2.15 11.04 20.30
C VAL A 158 -2.83 10.33 21.46
N ARG A 159 -3.15 11.08 22.51
CA ARG A 159 -3.93 10.62 23.67
C ARG A 159 -5.35 11.18 23.61
N SER A 160 -6.21 10.75 24.54
CA SER A 160 -7.64 11.14 24.49
C SER A 160 -7.90 12.63 24.66
N GLU A 161 -7.03 13.35 25.33
CA GLU A 161 -7.21 14.76 25.69
C GLU A 161 -5.98 15.63 25.36
N ASP A 162 -4.80 15.01 25.11
CA ASP A 162 -3.56 15.72 24.85
C ASP A 162 -2.74 15.02 23.76
N GLU A 163 -2.00 15.81 22.99
CA GLU A 163 -0.93 15.35 22.11
C GLU A 163 0.40 15.54 22.83
N GLN A 164 1.17 14.46 22.93
CA GLN A 164 2.49 14.49 23.54
C GLN A 164 3.55 14.45 22.44
N ALA A 165 4.34 15.51 22.33
CA ALA A 165 5.47 15.53 21.41
C ALA A 165 6.46 14.41 21.75
N VAL A 166 6.97 13.76 20.70
CA VAL A 166 8.08 12.80 20.74
C VAL A 166 9.33 13.46 20.22
N PHE A 167 9.21 14.12 19.07
CA PHE A 167 10.19 15.08 18.58
C PHE A 167 9.50 16.13 17.67
N GLU A 168 10.11 17.30 17.62
CA GLU A 168 9.77 18.37 16.69
C GLU A 168 11.03 18.90 16.02
N ARG A 169 10.92 19.14 14.72
CA ARG A 169 11.98 19.79 13.95
C ARG A 169 11.44 21.00 13.22
N ARG A 170 12.17 22.09 13.28
CA ARG A 170 11.94 23.33 12.52
C ARG A 170 13.23 23.73 11.82
N GLY A 171 13.27 23.60 10.51
CA GLY A 171 14.48 23.80 9.71
C GLY A 171 15.60 22.83 10.16
N GLN A 172 16.64 23.37 10.82
CA GLN A 172 17.79 22.59 11.31
C GLN A 172 17.71 22.30 12.81
N GLU A 173 16.77 22.88 13.54
CA GLU A 173 16.61 22.68 14.98
C GLU A 173 15.68 21.49 15.22
N VAL A 174 16.16 20.51 15.97
CA VAL A 174 15.39 19.33 16.39
C VAL A 174 15.32 19.32 17.90
N SER A 175 14.10 19.26 18.43
CA SER A 175 13.81 19.11 19.86
C SER A 175 13.31 17.69 20.11
N LEU A 176 13.92 17.02 21.09
CA LEU A 176 13.54 15.67 21.55
C LEU A 176 12.75 15.80 22.85
N TYR A 177 11.78 14.91 23.08
CA TYR A 177 10.92 14.97 24.25
C TYR A 177 10.79 13.61 24.94
N GLY A 178 10.53 13.63 26.24
CA GLY A 178 10.29 12.46 27.06
C GLY A 178 11.47 11.49 27.08
N ASP A 179 11.23 10.24 26.77
CA ASP A 179 12.24 9.18 26.80
C ASP A 179 13.43 9.41 25.83
N LEU A 180 13.29 10.34 24.87
CA LEU A 180 14.32 10.65 23.88
C LEU A 180 15.25 11.81 24.30
N GLU A 181 14.88 12.61 25.33
CA GLU A 181 15.66 13.77 25.76
C GLU A 181 17.08 13.41 26.22
N ASP A 182 17.23 12.27 26.86
CA ASP A 182 18.49 11.79 27.42
C ASP A 182 19.28 10.88 26.45
N ASP A 183 18.78 10.65 25.23
CA ASP A 183 19.47 9.82 24.24
C ASP A 183 20.59 10.60 23.54
N VAL A 184 21.81 10.35 23.95
CA VAL A 184 23.02 11.01 23.42
C VAL A 184 23.20 10.77 21.93
N SER A 185 22.79 9.60 21.42
CA SER A 185 22.95 9.23 20.00
C SER A 185 21.95 9.99 19.13
N LEU A 186 20.70 10.09 19.58
CA LEU A 186 19.67 10.86 18.89
C LEU A 186 19.95 12.36 18.97
N ASP A 187 20.47 12.86 20.10
CA ASP A 187 20.91 14.25 20.24
C ASP A 187 22.07 14.58 19.27
N ALA A 188 23.02 13.67 19.08
CA ALA A 188 24.09 13.86 18.09
C ALA A 188 23.54 13.85 16.66
N ALA A 189 22.58 12.97 16.34
CA ALA A 189 21.91 12.93 15.02
C ALA A 189 21.11 14.21 14.77
N SER A 190 20.43 14.76 15.78
CA SER A 190 19.66 16.00 15.68
C SER A 190 20.50 17.20 15.21
N LYS A 191 21.75 17.26 15.63
CA LYS A 191 22.72 18.33 15.29
C LYS A 191 23.36 18.17 13.90
N THR A 192 23.21 17.00 13.26
CA THR A 192 23.87 16.66 12.00
C THR A 192 22.89 16.39 10.85
N VAL A 193 21.58 16.43 11.11
CA VAL A 193 20.56 16.21 10.09
C VAL A 193 20.69 17.20 8.94
N GLN A 194 20.61 16.70 7.70
CA GLN A 194 20.73 17.56 6.52
C GLN A 194 19.39 18.24 6.21
N PRO A 195 19.42 19.46 5.60
CA PRO A 195 18.19 20.19 5.27
C PRO A 195 17.19 19.39 4.45
N ASN A 196 17.67 18.55 3.52
CA ASN A 196 16.86 17.78 2.57
C ASN A 196 16.63 16.32 2.97
N ARG A 197 16.88 15.97 4.24
CA ARG A 197 16.67 14.63 4.79
C ARG A 197 15.75 14.69 5.99
N LEU A 198 14.92 13.67 6.18
CA LEU A 198 14.12 13.52 7.39
C LEU A 198 15.01 13.18 8.59
N PHE A 199 14.66 13.67 9.76
CA PHE A 199 15.32 13.29 11.01
C PHE A 199 15.11 11.80 11.30
N LEU A 200 13.87 11.33 11.16
CA LEU A 200 13.53 9.92 11.35
C LEU A 200 14.31 9.00 10.41
N GLU A 201 14.45 9.36 9.12
CA GLU A 201 15.24 8.62 8.12
C GLU A 201 16.75 8.65 8.49
N THR A 202 17.24 9.79 8.95
CA THR A 202 18.65 9.96 9.35
C THR A 202 19.00 9.07 10.54
N CYS A 203 18.17 9.03 11.57
CA CYS A 203 18.36 8.15 12.73
C CYS A 203 18.31 6.68 12.36
N PHE A 204 17.38 6.28 11.48
CA PHE A 204 17.25 4.92 11.02
C PHE A 204 18.50 4.45 10.25
N ASN A 205 18.94 5.21 9.25
CA ASN A 205 20.10 4.85 8.44
C ASN A 205 21.44 4.90 9.22
N ALA A 206 21.48 5.64 10.31
CA ALA A 206 22.62 5.62 11.23
C ALA A 206 22.59 4.43 12.21
N GLY A 207 21.56 3.57 12.16
CA GLY A 207 21.41 2.43 13.07
C GLY A 207 21.11 2.82 14.53
N LEU A 208 20.54 4.02 14.74
CA LEU A 208 20.23 4.53 16.08
C LEU A 208 18.81 4.13 16.54
N ILE A 209 18.02 3.59 15.67
CA ILE A 209 16.64 3.16 15.93
C ILE A 209 16.58 1.65 15.83
N ASP A 210 16.20 0.98 16.92
CA ASP A 210 15.98 -0.47 16.95
C ASP A 210 14.67 -0.81 16.22
N ASP A 211 14.74 -1.64 15.20
CA ASP A 211 13.77 -1.75 14.10
C ASP A 211 12.31 -2.00 14.51
N GLU A 212 12.02 -2.73 15.57
CA GLU A 212 10.65 -3.17 15.84
C GLU A 212 10.14 -2.88 17.26
N LYS A 213 11.01 -2.44 18.17
CA LYS A 213 10.66 -2.30 19.59
C LYS A 213 10.45 -0.86 20.05
N SER A 214 10.99 0.09 19.29
CA SER A 214 10.86 1.50 19.60
C SER A 214 9.66 2.12 18.85
N LEU A 215 9.13 3.21 19.38
CA LEU A 215 8.06 3.96 18.71
C LEU A 215 8.51 4.46 17.33
N LEU A 216 9.74 4.98 17.25
CA LEU A 216 10.32 5.50 16.00
C LEU A 216 10.49 4.38 14.97
N GLY A 217 11.00 3.21 15.40
CA GLY A 217 11.16 2.04 14.55
C GLY A 217 9.83 1.52 14.01
N SER A 218 8.80 1.48 14.86
CA SER A 218 7.45 1.04 14.44
C SER A 218 6.82 1.98 13.40
N VAL A 219 7.07 3.29 13.48
CA VAL A 219 6.61 4.25 12.45
C VAL A 219 7.31 3.98 11.12
N ILE A 220 8.63 3.81 11.13
CA ILE A 220 9.41 3.51 9.91
C ILE A 220 8.95 2.19 9.29
N GLU A 221 8.80 1.16 10.12
CA GLU A 221 8.41 -0.16 9.66
C GLU A 221 7.01 -0.16 9.04
N TRP A 222 6.08 0.64 9.57
CA TRP A 222 4.78 0.83 8.94
C TRP A 222 4.91 1.39 7.52
N PHE A 223 5.71 2.45 7.31
CA PHE A 223 5.94 2.99 5.97
C PHE A 223 6.62 1.98 5.04
N LYS A 224 7.57 1.20 5.54
CA LYS A 224 8.23 0.15 4.74
C LYS A 224 7.25 -0.93 4.25
N ARG A 225 6.24 -1.25 5.06
CA ARG A 225 5.24 -2.29 4.78
C ARG A 225 4.07 -1.82 3.92
N LEU A 226 3.94 -0.52 3.65
CA LEU A 226 2.93 -0.04 2.71
C LEU A 226 3.12 -0.70 1.34
N THR A 227 2.08 -1.35 0.85
CA THR A 227 2.06 -1.91 -0.49
C THR A 227 1.29 -0.97 -1.41
N ILE A 228 2.00 -0.33 -2.35
CA ILE A 228 1.43 0.68 -3.23
C ILE A 228 1.52 0.18 -4.66
N LEU A 229 0.36 -0.09 -5.25
CA LEU A 229 0.22 -0.53 -6.64
C LEU A 229 -0.41 0.59 -7.47
N LYS A 230 0.42 1.32 -8.19
CA LYS A 230 -0.02 2.30 -9.17
C LYS A 230 -0.57 1.59 -10.41
N ARG A 231 -1.30 2.31 -11.24
CA ARG A 231 -1.76 1.79 -12.53
C ARG A 231 -0.60 1.17 -13.30
N GLY A 232 -0.79 -0.05 -13.80
CA GLY A 232 0.25 -0.80 -14.51
C GLY A 232 1.44 -1.26 -13.66
N ALA A 233 1.47 -0.95 -12.37
CA ALA A 233 2.54 -1.43 -11.49
C ALA A 233 2.43 -2.93 -11.24
N ARG A 234 3.60 -3.59 -11.13
CA ARG A 234 3.72 -5.02 -10.82
C ARG A 234 4.14 -5.19 -9.37
N TYR A 235 3.64 -6.24 -8.74
CA TYR A 235 4.10 -6.60 -7.40
C TYR A 235 5.54 -7.14 -7.46
N ILE A 236 6.50 -6.34 -7.01
CA ILE A 236 7.94 -6.56 -7.22
C ILE A 236 8.44 -7.86 -6.57
N LEU A 237 7.94 -8.23 -5.40
CA LEU A 237 8.39 -9.43 -4.67
C LEU A 237 7.74 -10.73 -5.14
N MET A 238 6.82 -10.69 -6.09
CA MET A 238 6.08 -11.88 -6.53
C MET A 238 6.98 -12.96 -7.13
N PRO A 239 7.93 -12.65 -8.02
CA PRO A 239 8.80 -13.68 -8.60
C PRO A 239 9.61 -14.44 -7.54
N GLN A 240 10.20 -13.72 -6.59
CA GLN A 240 10.97 -14.31 -5.50
C GLN A 240 10.10 -15.23 -4.63
N ARG A 241 8.88 -14.81 -4.32
CA ARG A 241 7.96 -15.64 -3.53
C ARG A 241 7.50 -16.89 -4.28
N ILE A 242 7.21 -16.78 -5.56
CA ILE A 242 6.88 -17.95 -6.39
C ILE A 242 8.04 -18.94 -6.40
N ALA A 243 9.29 -18.47 -6.34
CA ALA A 243 10.47 -19.30 -6.34
C ALA A 243 10.69 -20.08 -5.02
N HIS A 244 10.31 -19.50 -3.86
CA HIS A 244 10.74 -19.99 -2.54
C HIS A 244 9.58 -20.30 -1.57
N ASP A 245 8.35 -19.99 -1.93
CA ASP A 245 7.17 -20.18 -1.08
C ASP A 245 6.13 -21.03 -1.83
N ASP A 246 6.19 -22.33 -1.63
CA ASP A 246 5.28 -23.28 -2.31
C ASP A 246 3.82 -23.06 -1.91
N ASP A 247 3.55 -22.64 -0.69
CA ASP A 247 2.20 -22.34 -0.23
C ASP A 247 1.65 -21.09 -0.92
N PHE A 248 2.48 -20.06 -1.06
CA PHE A 248 2.15 -18.86 -1.82
C PHE A 248 1.90 -19.19 -3.28
N ARG A 249 2.81 -19.93 -3.93
CA ARG A 249 2.66 -20.37 -5.33
C ARG A 249 1.36 -21.13 -5.54
N ALA A 250 1.09 -22.12 -4.68
CA ALA A 250 -0.14 -22.90 -4.75
C ALA A 250 -1.40 -22.06 -4.51
N ALA A 251 -1.35 -21.05 -3.63
CA ALA A 251 -2.45 -20.13 -3.41
C ALA A 251 -2.72 -19.25 -4.63
N VAL A 252 -1.65 -18.73 -5.25
CA VAL A 252 -1.74 -17.94 -6.49
C VAL A 252 -2.34 -18.78 -7.62
N GLY A 253 -1.85 -20.02 -7.84
CA GLY A 253 -2.41 -20.92 -8.85
C GLY A 253 -3.91 -21.18 -8.65
N ARG A 254 -4.33 -21.46 -7.41
CA ARG A 254 -5.77 -21.60 -7.09
C ARG A 254 -6.56 -20.33 -7.37
N GLY A 255 -6.03 -19.16 -7.02
CA GLY A 255 -6.68 -17.88 -7.28
C GLY A 255 -6.89 -17.65 -8.78
N LEU A 256 -5.88 -17.91 -9.59
CA LEU A 256 -5.94 -17.79 -11.05
C LEU A 256 -6.97 -18.77 -11.65
N THR A 257 -7.01 -20.02 -11.18
CA THR A 257 -7.99 -21.02 -11.62
C THR A 257 -9.43 -20.56 -11.34
N VAL A 258 -9.68 -20.01 -10.16
CA VAL A 258 -11.02 -19.54 -9.77
C VAL A 258 -11.44 -18.31 -10.57
N ALA A 259 -10.51 -17.47 -10.97
CA ALA A 259 -10.78 -16.31 -11.83
C ALA A 259 -11.09 -16.68 -13.31
N ASP A 260 -11.17 -17.98 -13.63
CA ASP A 260 -11.43 -18.48 -14.99
C ASP A 260 -10.41 -17.96 -16.03
N THR A 261 -9.16 -17.81 -15.60
CA THR A 261 -8.07 -17.35 -16.47
C THR A 261 -7.52 -18.47 -17.38
N GLY A 262 -7.91 -19.72 -17.13
CA GLY A 262 -7.32 -20.90 -17.75
C GLY A 262 -5.94 -21.28 -17.20
N ILE A 263 -5.38 -20.51 -16.28
CA ILE A 263 -4.08 -20.76 -15.66
C ILE A 263 -4.27 -21.68 -14.44
N SER A 264 -3.54 -22.78 -14.40
CA SER A 264 -3.56 -23.76 -13.30
C SER A 264 -2.40 -23.60 -12.32
N ASP A 265 -1.24 -23.13 -12.79
CA ASP A 265 -0.05 -22.90 -11.96
C ASP A 265 0.86 -21.83 -12.58
N ILE A 266 1.85 -21.38 -11.80
CA ILE A 266 2.90 -20.46 -12.22
C ILE A 266 4.25 -20.94 -11.69
N CYS A 267 5.28 -21.03 -12.56
CA CYS A 267 6.56 -21.57 -12.17
C CYS A 267 7.72 -21.00 -13.00
N PHE A 268 8.93 -21.26 -12.55
CA PHE A 268 10.12 -20.98 -13.33
C PHE A 268 10.51 -22.19 -14.21
N THR A 269 10.92 -21.93 -15.45
CA THR A 269 11.37 -22.92 -16.41
C THR A 269 12.74 -22.55 -16.96
N ALA A 270 13.69 -23.48 -16.97
CA ALA A 270 15.03 -23.27 -17.48
C ALA A 270 15.02 -22.79 -18.94
N VAL A 271 15.85 -21.81 -19.23
CA VAL A 271 16.06 -21.26 -20.57
C VAL A 271 17.54 -21.09 -20.84
N PRO A 272 18.01 -21.24 -22.11
CA PRO A 272 19.37 -20.90 -22.46
C PRO A 272 19.70 -19.43 -22.18
N ARG A 273 20.95 -19.14 -21.74
CA ARG A 273 21.45 -17.76 -21.52
C ARG A 273 21.15 -16.83 -22.70
N ALA A 274 21.36 -17.31 -23.92
CA ALA A 274 21.12 -16.56 -25.16
C ALA A 274 19.64 -16.13 -25.39
N LYS A 275 18.70 -16.68 -24.63
CA LYS A 275 17.27 -16.29 -24.68
C LYS A 275 16.89 -15.26 -23.64
N VAL A 276 17.81 -14.85 -22.77
CA VAL A 276 17.58 -13.76 -21.80
C VAL A 276 17.81 -12.43 -22.54
N PRO A 277 16.80 -11.56 -22.66
CA PRO A 277 16.89 -10.33 -23.44
C PRO A 277 17.55 -9.21 -22.60
N ALA A 278 18.82 -9.39 -22.27
CA ALA A 278 19.66 -8.42 -21.57
C ALA A 278 21.00 -8.26 -22.29
N GLU A 279 21.66 -7.13 -22.12
CA GLU A 279 23.00 -6.90 -22.66
C GLU A 279 23.98 -7.89 -22.03
N GLU A 280 24.94 -8.37 -22.81
CA GLU A 280 25.98 -9.30 -22.34
C GLU A 280 26.69 -8.82 -21.08
N LYS A 281 26.98 -7.51 -21.00
CA LYS A 281 27.62 -6.90 -19.84
C LYS A 281 26.76 -7.04 -18.56
N ILE A 282 25.44 -6.93 -18.66
CA ILE A 282 24.53 -7.12 -17.53
C ILE A 282 24.52 -8.59 -17.09
N LEU A 283 24.52 -9.52 -18.06
CA LEU A 283 24.56 -10.94 -17.75
C LEU A 283 25.87 -11.32 -17.07
N ASP A 284 27.02 -10.81 -17.56
CA ASP A 284 28.33 -11.03 -16.96
C ASP A 284 28.42 -10.44 -15.53
N GLU A 285 27.84 -9.25 -15.30
CA GLU A 285 27.77 -8.65 -13.96
C GLU A 285 26.91 -9.49 -13.00
N VAL A 286 25.77 -10.00 -13.46
CA VAL A 286 24.89 -10.90 -12.68
C VAL A 286 25.62 -12.20 -12.35
N GLU A 287 26.28 -12.82 -13.32
CA GLU A 287 27.05 -14.04 -13.10
C GLU A 287 28.20 -13.81 -12.10
N GLY A 288 28.90 -12.67 -12.19
CA GLY A 288 29.91 -12.28 -11.20
C GLY A 288 29.36 -12.16 -9.79
N GLN A 289 28.22 -11.50 -9.63
CA GLN A 289 27.56 -11.35 -8.33
C GLN A 289 27.10 -12.69 -7.73
N LEU A 290 26.60 -13.61 -8.56
CA LEU A 290 26.21 -14.95 -8.12
C LEU A 290 27.42 -15.77 -7.64
N LEU A 291 28.57 -15.63 -8.30
CA LEU A 291 29.80 -16.31 -7.90
C LEU A 291 30.42 -15.71 -6.62
N ASP A 292 30.20 -14.42 -6.36
CA ASP A 292 30.82 -13.69 -5.24
C ASP A 292 30.08 -13.83 -3.90
N ASN A 293 28.75 -14.03 -3.86
CA ASN A 293 27.98 -14.26 -2.60
C ASN A 293 26.46 -14.12 -2.74
N THR A 294 25.92 -13.92 -3.94
CA THR A 294 24.47 -13.79 -4.13
C THR A 294 23.89 -15.16 -4.51
N SER A 295 22.84 -15.61 -3.85
CA SER A 295 22.24 -16.92 -4.16
C SER A 295 21.42 -16.92 -5.45
N GLU A 296 20.85 -15.78 -5.83
CA GLU A 296 20.02 -15.60 -7.02
C GLU A 296 19.86 -14.13 -7.41
N ALA A 297 19.53 -13.86 -8.66
CA ALA A 297 19.21 -12.54 -9.18
C ALA A 297 17.96 -12.59 -10.05
N TYR A 298 17.18 -11.50 -10.06
CA TYR A 298 15.97 -11.36 -10.87
C TYR A 298 16.14 -10.25 -11.91
N LEU A 299 15.80 -10.57 -13.16
CA LEU A 299 15.90 -9.69 -14.30
C LEU A 299 14.50 -9.46 -14.87
N ASN A 300 14.11 -8.21 -15.00
CA ASN A 300 12.85 -7.81 -15.62
C ASN A 300 13.15 -7.17 -16.99
N ALA A 301 12.63 -7.77 -18.05
CA ALA A 301 12.74 -7.20 -19.38
C ALA A 301 11.65 -6.15 -19.63
N ASP A 302 11.89 -5.22 -20.57
CA ASP A 302 10.91 -4.19 -20.98
C ASP A 302 9.61 -4.80 -21.52
N SER A 303 9.69 -5.99 -22.13
CA SER A 303 8.53 -6.77 -22.57
C SER A 303 7.62 -7.22 -21.43
N GLY A 304 8.11 -7.17 -20.18
CA GLY A 304 7.46 -7.73 -19.03
C GLY A 304 7.84 -9.16 -18.69
N ALA A 305 8.74 -9.78 -19.46
CA ALA A 305 9.28 -11.07 -19.11
C ALA A 305 10.12 -10.99 -17.83
N VAL A 306 10.00 -12.01 -16.98
CA VAL A 306 10.72 -12.12 -15.72
C VAL A 306 11.64 -13.33 -15.80
N PHE A 307 12.92 -13.11 -15.49
CA PHE A 307 13.93 -14.15 -15.44
C PHE A 307 14.55 -14.23 -14.05
N ARG A 308 14.97 -15.41 -13.66
CA ARG A 308 15.81 -15.69 -12.50
C ARG A 308 17.12 -16.28 -12.94
N ALA A 309 18.23 -15.78 -12.42
CA ALA A 309 19.54 -16.39 -12.53
C ALA A 309 19.93 -16.95 -11.16
N ARG A 310 20.43 -18.17 -11.07
CA ARG A 310 20.88 -18.81 -9.84
C ARG A 310 22.04 -19.77 -10.10
N LEU A 311 22.82 -20.05 -9.06
CA LEU A 311 23.80 -21.14 -9.10
C LEU A 311 23.09 -22.50 -8.96
N ALA A 312 23.44 -23.43 -9.82
CA ALA A 312 23.08 -24.83 -9.66
C ALA A 312 24.06 -25.53 -8.70
N GLU A 313 23.73 -26.75 -8.30
CA GLU A 313 24.58 -27.55 -7.38
C GLU A 313 26.00 -27.87 -7.94
N ASP A 314 26.12 -27.90 -9.25
CA ASP A 314 27.40 -28.10 -9.97
C ASP A 314 28.22 -26.80 -10.11
N GLY A 315 27.71 -25.67 -9.69
CA GLY A 315 28.36 -24.38 -9.76
C GLY A 315 28.10 -23.59 -11.05
N ASP A 316 27.33 -24.14 -11.97
CA ASP A 316 26.96 -23.46 -13.21
C ASP A 316 25.81 -22.47 -12.96
N VAL A 317 25.79 -21.35 -13.71
CA VAL A 317 24.69 -20.40 -13.67
C VAL A 317 23.55 -20.88 -14.54
N VAL A 318 22.39 -21.06 -13.95
CA VAL A 318 21.15 -21.44 -14.62
C VAL A 318 20.22 -20.24 -14.72
N TYR A 319 19.75 -19.98 -15.93
CA TYR A 319 18.72 -18.99 -16.21
C TYR A 319 17.36 -19.66 -16.32
N GLU A 320 16.36 -19.08 -15.71
CA GLU A 320 14.98 -19.57 -15.73
C GLU A 320 14.02 -18.42 -16.04
N ARG A 321 12.94 -18.70 -16.76
CA ARG A 321 11.88 -17.73 -17.10
C ARG A 321 10.62 -18.06 -16.35
N LEU A 322 9.94 -17.03 -15.84
CA LEU A 322 8.62 -17.17 -15.23
C LEU A 322 7.58 -17.44 -16.30
N VAL A 323 6.84 -18.52 -16.12
CA VAL A 323 5.80 -18.99 -17.04
C VAL A 323 4.54 -19.37 -16.30
N THR A 324 3.41 -19.25 -16.96
CA THR A 324 2.13 -19.80 -16.52
C THR A 324 1.92 -21.19 -17.11
N VAL A 325 1.20 -22.03 -16.38
CA VAL A 325 0.84 -23.38 -16.80
C VAL A 325 -0.65 -23.42 -17.07
N HIS A 326 -1.03 -23.87 -18.26
CA HIS A 326 -2.41 -24.03 -18.69
C HIS A 326 -2.72 -25.51 -18.87
N GLY A 327 -3.96 -25.91 -18.56
CA GLY A 327 -4.42 -27.27 -18.75
C GLY A 327 -4.96 -27.93 -17.47
N ASP A 328 -5.33 -29.19 -17.59
CA ASP A 328 -6.01 -29.98 -16.55
C ASP A 328 -5.20 -31.18 -16.02
N GLY A 329 -3.89 -31.19 -16.30
CA GLY A 329 -2.99 -32.32 -15.96
C GLY A 329 -2.89 -33.40 -17.04
N ASN A 330 -3.83 -33.50 -17.97
CA ASN A 330 -3.76 -34.44 -19.09
C ASN A 330 -3.05 -33.82 -20.31
N LYS A 331 -3.27 -32.52 -20.53
CA LYS A 331 -2.57 -31.74 -21.56
C LYS A 331 -2.22 -30.40 -20.97
N GLU A 332 -0.95 -30.22 -20.67
CA GLU A 332 -0.43 -28.97 -20.15
C GLU A 332 0.45 -28.29 -21.21
N PHE A 333 0.35 -26.96 -21.27
CA PHE A 333 1.31 -26.14 -21.98
C PHE A 333 1.74 -24.97 -21.13
N ARG A 334 2.92 -24.44 -21.40
CA ARG A 334 3.51 -23.33 -20.66
C ARG A 334 3.54 -22.10 -21.55
N LEU A 335 3.01 -20.99 -21.01
CA LEU A 335 3.00 -19.71 -21.70
C LEU A 335 3.90 -18.73 -20.94
N PRO A 336 4.81 -18.02 -21.64
CA PRO A 336 5.53 -16.91 -21.04
C PRO A 336 4.59 -15.88 -20.42
N LEU A 337 4.89 -15.40 -19.19
CA LEU A 337 4.00 -14.52 -18.46
C LEU A 337 3.58 -13.28 -19.28
N GLU A 338 4.46 -12.71 -20.05
CA GLU A 338 4.20 -11.52 -20.88
C GLU A 338 3.32 -11.80 -22.12
N GLN A 339 2.97 -13.05 -22.38
CA GLN A 339 2.01 -13.44 -23.42
C GLN A 339 0.61 -13.65 -22.86
N GLU A 340 0.43 -13.55 -21.55
CA GLU A 340 -0.88 -13.58 -20.92
C GLU A 340 -1.67 -12.29 -21.20
N SER A 341 -3.00 -12.37 -21.00
CA SER A 341 -3.84 -11.19 -21.08
C SER A 341 -3.50 -10.19 -19.98
N ASP A 342 -3.66 -8.89 -20.25
CA ASP A 342 -3.45 -7.83 -19.27
C ASP A 342 -4.29 -8.07 -18.00
N GLY A 343 -5.51 -8.59 -18.14
CA GLY A 343 -6.39 -8.92 -17.03
C GLY A 343 -5.82 -10.06 -16.17
N SER A 344 -5.30 -11.12 -16.77
CA SER A 344 -4.65 -12.22 -16.04
C SER A 344 -3.41 -11.74 -15.29
N ILE A 345 -2.57 -10.91 -15.94
CA ILE A 345 -1.39 -10.31 -15.33
C ILE A 345 -1.79 -9.39 -14.17
N ARG A 346 -2.78 -8.53 -14.38
CA ARG A 346 -3.27 -7.61 -13.33
C ARG A 346 -3.80 -8.39 -12.13
N TYR A 347 -4.64 -9.39 -12.36
CA TYR A 347 -5.20 -10.21 -11.30
C TYR A 347 -4.11 -10.97 -10.53
N LEU A 348 -3.14 -11.53 -11.23
CA LEU A 348 -1.97 -12.17 -10.64
C LEU A 348 -1.26 -11.25 -9.65
N HIS A 349 -1.08 -9.96 -9.99
CA HIS A 349 -0.42 -8.99 -9.12
C HIS A 349 -1.28 -8.55 -7.91
N LEU A 350 -2.58 -8.77 -7.95
CA LEU A 350 -3.50 -8.49 -6.84
C LEU A 350 -3.67 -9.69 -5.89
N LEU A 351 -3.46 -10.91 -6.35
CA LEU A 351 -3.60 -12.13 -5.52
C LEU A 351 -2.76 -12.12 -4.24
N PRO A 352 -1.53 -11.57 -4.20
CA PRO A 352 -0.78 -11.44 -2.95
C PRO A 352 -1.55 -10.74 -1.83
N ILE A 353 -2.35 -9.73 -2.16
CA ILE A 353 -3.18 -8.99 -1.19
C ILE A 353 -4.18 -9.93 -0.51
N LEU A 354 -4.82 -10.81 -1.28
CA LEU A 354 -5.76 -11.81 -0.76
C LEU A 354 -5.04 -12.92 0.01
N TYR A 355 -3.87 -13.37 -0.46
CA TYR A 355 -3.08 -14.38 0.22
C TYR A 355 -2.68 -13.92 1.63
N TRP A 356 -2.18 -12.70 1.76
CA TRP A 356 -1.84 -12.16 3.07
C TRP A 356 -3.07 -11.80 3.88
N ALA A 357 -4.16 -11.40 3.23
CA ALA A 357 -5.41 -11.21 3.92
C ALA A 357 -5.96 -12.50 4.55
N GLY A 358 -5.69 -13.66 3.98
CA GLY A 358 -6.15 -14.97 4.51
C GLY A 358 -5.15 -15.75 5.35
N GLY A 359 -3.87 -15.34 5.43
CA GLY A 359 -2.74 -16.15 5.92
C GLY A 359 -1.98 -15.58 7.10
N ALA A 360 -0.72 -15.97 7.19
CA ALA A 360 0.20 -15.73 8.31
C ALA A 360 0.49 -14.24 8.64
N HIS A 361 0.18 -13.31 7.76
CA HIS A 361 0.36 -11.88 7.97
C HIS A 361 -0.99 -11.20 8.11
N LYS A 362 -1.45 -11.08 9.35
CA LYS A 362 -2.75 -10.45 9.70
C LYS A 362 -2.78 -8.93 9.51
N SER A 363 -1.81 -8.35 8.85
CA SER A 363 -1.64 -6.91 8.77
C SER A 363 -1.07 -6.45 7.44
N GLY A 364 -1.50 -5.28 7.00
CA GLY A 364 -0.98 -4.61 5.82
C GLY A 364 -1.90 -3.51 5.35
N VAL A 365 -1.31 -2.43 4.85
CA VAL A 365 -2.04 -1.34 4.19
C VAL A 365 -1.72 -1.40 2.69
N TYR A 366 -2.75 -1.67 1.91
CA TYR A 366 -2.68 -1.84 0.45
C TYR A 366 -3.33 -0.63 -0.21
N LEU A 367 -2.56 0.08 -1.01
CA LEU A 367 -2.98 1.26 -1.76
C LEU A 367 -2.98 0.91 -3.24
N ILE A 368 -4.14 0.92 -3.89
CA ILE A 368 -4.27 0.49 -5.29
C ILE A 368 -4.90 1.59 -6.12
N ASP A 369 -4.15 2.07 -7.11
CA ASP A 369 -4.69 3.03 -8.07
C ASP A 369 -5.38 2.29 -9.22
N GLU A 370 -6.64 2.69 -9.50
CA GLU A 370 -7.50 2.06 -10.50
C GLU A 370 -7.58 0.52 -10.29
N LEU A 371 -8.24 0.11 -9.20
CA LEU A 371 -8.35 -1.31 -8.82
C LEU A 371 -8.88 -2.18 -9.96
N GLU A 372 -9.84 -1.66 -10.72
CA GLU A 372 -10.49 -2.32 -11.85
C GLU A 372 -9.65 -2.41 -13.12
N ASP A 373 -8.48 -1.72 -13.17
CA ASP A 373 -7.69 -1.64 -14.41
C ASP A 373 -7.48 -3.04 -15.03
N SER A 374 -7.94 -3.21 -16.28
CA SER A 374 -7.90 -4.46 -17.04
C SER A 374 -8.65 -5.65 -16.43
N LEU A 375 -9.42 -5.49 -15.34
CA LEU A 375 -10.19 -6.56 -14.72
C LEU A 375 -11.65 -6.58 -15.19
N HIS A 376 -12.21 -7.78 -15.21
CA HIS A 376 -13.66 -7.91 -15.36
C HIS A 376 -14.36 -7.42 -14.07
N PRO A 377 -15.45 -6.62 -14.14
CA PRO A 377 -16.14 -6.07 -12.99
C PRO A 377 -16.48 -7.07 -11.88
N LYS A 378 -16.87 -8.30 -12.23
CA LYS A 378 -17.13 -9.36 -11.24
C LYS A 378 -15.88 -9.80 -10.47
N LEU A 379 -14.70 -9.77 -11.08
CA LEU A 379 -13.45 -10.10 -10.37
C LEU A 379 -13.07 -9.01 -9.39
N THR A 380 -13.29 -7.74 -9.75
CA THR A 380 -13.06 -6.60 -8.84
C THR A 380 -13.99 -6.68 -7.62
N GLU A 381 -15.29 -6.95 -7.85
CA GLU A 381 -16.26 -7.13 -6.76
C GLU A 381 -15.86 -8.31 -5.85
N GLU A 382 -15.51 -9.45 -6.43
CA GLU A 382 -15.12 -10.63 -5.67
C GLU A 382 -13.86 -10.41 -4.84
N LEU A 383 -12.86 -9.70 -5.39
CA LEU A 383 -11.64 -9.33 -4.66
C LEU A 383 -11.98 -8.51 -3.39
N ILE A 384 -12.86 -7.52 -3.51
CA ILE A 384 -13.28 -6.70 -2.38
C ILE A 384 -14.04 -7.55 -1.36
N ARG A 385 -14.97 -8.42 -1.79
CA ARG A 385 -15.72 -9.32 -0.90
C ARG A 385 -14.79 -10.24 -0.10
N LEU A 386 -13.83 -10.87 -0.77
CA LEU A 386 -12.85 -11.74 -0.13
C LEU A 386 -11.98 -10.98 0.88
N PHE A 387 -11.61 -9.75 0.56
CA PHE A 387 -10.87 -8.89 1.49
C PHE A 387 -11.70 -8.54 2.72
N LEU A 388 -12.95 -8.10 2.54
CA LEU A 388 -13.88 -7.79 3.63
C LEU A 388 -14.19 -9.02 4.50
N ASP A 389 -14.41 -10.17 3.87
CA ASP A 389 -14.65 -11.43 4.54
C ASP A 389 -13.47 -11.91 5.41
N ALA A 390 -12.26 -11.50 5.02
CA ALA A 390 -11.05 -11.78 5.79
C ALA A 390 -10.76 -10.69 6.85
N SER A 391 -11.53 -9.60 6.87
CA SER A 391 -11.40 -8.51 7.84
C SER A 391 -12.25 -8.76 9.07
N GLY A 392 -11.90 -8.15 10.20
CA GLY A 392 -12.65 -8.34 11.45
C GLY A 392 -12.06 -7.55 12.62
N PRO A 393 -12.64 -7.74 13.82
CA PRO A 393 -12.30 -6.94 15.01
C PRO A 393 -10.83 -6.97 15.42
N ASP A 394 -10.14 -8.07 15.12
CA ASP A 394 -8.73 -8.30 15.50
C ASP A 394 -7.78 -8.24 14.30
N GLU A 395 -8.31 -7.93 13.09
CA GLU A 395 -7.55 -7.97 11.85
C GLU A 395 -7.11 -6.57 11.43
N ARG A 396 -5.79 -6.35 11.34
CA ARG A 396 -5.19 -5.06 11.05
C ARG A 396 -4.79 -4.93 9.58
N ARG A 397 -5.78 -4.97 8.69
CA ARG A 397 -5.56 -4.86 7.25
C ARG A 397 -6.44 -3.78 6.65
N GLN A 398 -5.91 -3.09 5.65
CA GLN A 398 -6.63 -2.02 4.96
C GLN A 398 -6.39 -2.09 3.46
N LEU A 399 -7.48 -1.94 2.70
CA LEU A 399 -7.47 -1.79 1.26
C LEU A 399 -8.03 -0.42 0.91
N ILE A 400 -7.17 0.47 0.43
CA ILE A 400 -7.54 1.81 -0.02
C ILE A 400 -7.33 1.84 -1.53
N PHE A 401 -8.38 2.09 -2.28
CA PHE A 401 -8.27 2.05 -3.73
C PHE A 401 -9.03 3.17 -4.42
N THR A 402 -8.53 3.60 -5.56
CA THR A 402 -9.27 4.46 -6.48
C THR A 402 -10.02 3.62 -7.49
N THR A 403 -11.16 4.09 -7.93
CA THR A 403 -11.99 3.38 -8.91
C THR A 403 -12.91 4.32 -9.70
N HIS A 404 -13.30 3.87 -10.89
CA HIS A 404 -14.38 4.42 -11.70
C HIS A 404 -15.58 3.49 -11.82
N GLU A 405 -15.50 2.31 -11.21
CA GLU A 405 -16.50 1.25 -11.32
C GLU A 405 -17.75 1.53 -10.49
N LEU A 406 -18.82 1.90 -11.16
CA LEU A 406 -20.07 2.26 -10.51
C LEU A 406 -20.77 1.06 -9.85
N HIS A 407 -20.59 -0.15 -10.38
CA HIS A 407 -21.22 -1.35 -9.82
C HIS A 407 -20.75 -1.67 -8.40
N LEU A 408 -19.61 -1.12 -7.97
CA LEU A 408 -19.11 -1.21 -6.59
C LEU A 408 -19.79 -0.21 -5.63
N LEU A 409 -20.48 0.83 -6.14
CA LEU A 409 -21.27 1.77 -5.36
C LEU A 409 -22.58 1.12 -4.88
N ARG A 410 -22.46 0.15 -3.99
CA ARG A 410 -23.57 -0.63 -3.47
C ARG A 410 -23.47 -0.79 -1.96
N ALA A 411 -24.59 -0.58 -1.30
CA ALA A 411 -24.70 -0.60 0.16
C ALA A 411 -24.60 -2.02 0.76
N ASP A 412 -24.71 -3.06 -0.05
CA ASP A 412 -24.48 -4.47 0.35
C ASP A 412 -23.01 -4.90 0.17
N LEU A 413 -22.18 -4.07 -0.42
CA LEU A 413 -20.75 -4.30 -0.60
C LEU A 413 -19.92 -3.38 0.31
N LEU A 414 -20.17 -2.08 0.26
CA LEU A 414 -19.40 -1.06 0.98
C LEU A 414 -20.30 -0.28 1.95
N ARG A 415 -19.72 0.09 3.08
CA ARG A 415 -20.31 1.05 4.03
C ARG A 415 -20.28 2.45 3.42
N ARG A 416 -21.23 3.31 3.77
CA ARG A 416 -21.20 4.70 3.29
C ARG A 416 -20.00 5.49 3.78
N ASP A 417 -19.48 5.16 4.95
CA ASP A 417 -18.28 5.78 5.50
C ASP A 417 -16.96 5.21 4.92
N GLU A 418 -17.03 4.20 4.05
CA GLU A 418 -15.93 3.69 3.22
C GLU A 418 -15.85 4.35 1.84
N ILE A 419 -16.84 5.14 1.45
CA ILE A 419 -16.94 5.74 0.12
C ILE A 419 -16.54 7.22 0.19
N TRP A 420 -15.54 7.57 -0.61
CA TRP A 420 -15.02 8.91 -0.76
C TRP A 420 -15.19 9.42 -2.18
N LEU A 421 -15.49 10.71 -2.31
CA LEU A 421 -15.71 11.39 -3.58
C LEU A 421 -14.68 12.49 -3.74
N VAL A 422 -13.96 12.50 -4.86
CA VAL A 422 -13.02 13.56 -5.22
C VAL A 422 -13.60 14.33 -6.41
N GLU A 423 -13.82 15.60 -6.22
CA GLU A 423 -14.28 16.52 -7.26
C GLU A 423 -13.24 17.60 -7.50
N LYS A 424 -13.15 18.08 -8.74
CA LYS A 424 -12.26 19.18 -9.10
C LYS A 424 -13.09 20.40 -9.47
N ASN A 425 -13.04 21.45 -8.64
CA ASN A 425 -13.70 22.72 -8.84
C ASN A 425 -12.63 23.82 -8.96
N ASP A 426 -12.69 24.64 -10.00
CA ASP A 426 -11.77 25.77 -10.23
C ASP A 426 -10.27 25.40 -10.05
N HIS A 427 -9.87 24.27 -10.65
CA HIS A 427 -8.53 23.68 -10.58
C HIS A 427 -8.11 23.12 -9.19
N ARG A 428 -9.00 23.10 -8.19
CA ARG A 428 -8.77 22.60 -6.84
C ARG A 428 -9.51 21.28 -6.63
N SER A 429 -8.86 20.32 -6.02
CA SER A 429 -9.50 19.06 -5.62
C SER A 429 -10.13 19.22 -4.24
N GLU A 430 -11.36 18.76 -4.15
CA GLU A 430 -12.13 18.67 -2.92
C GLU A 430 -12.40 17.20 -2.62
N LEU A 431 -12.33 16.83 -1.34
CA LEU A 431 -12.53 15.47 -0.87
C LEU A 431 -13.75 15.45 0.05
N THR A 432 -14.74 14.65 -0.27
CA THR A 432 -15.98 14.54 0.51
C THR A 432 -16.28 13.07 0.80
N ARG A 433 -16.58 12.75 2.04
CA ARG A 433 -17.03 11.41 2.44
C ARG A 433 -18.52 11.27 2.13
N LEU A 434 -18.98 10.11 1.69
CA LEU A 434 -20.40 9.92 1.37
C LEU A 434 -21.31 10.15 2.57
N THR A 435 -20.83 9.96 3.79
CA THR A 435 -21.56 10.25 5.04
C THR A 435 -21.68 11.72 5.37
N ASP A 436 -20.94 12.61 4.71
CA ASP A 436 -20.99 14.05 4.94
C ASP A 436 -22.17 14.71 4.20
N PHE A 437 -22.76 13.97 3.26
CA PHE A 437 -24.00 14.40 2.61
C PHE A 437 -25.19 14.27 3.57
N PRO A 438 -26.17 15.20 3.50
CA PRO A 438 -27.35 15.15 4.35
C PRO A 438 -28.08 13.80 4.26
N ALA A 439 -28.50 13.25 5.38
CA ALA A 439 -29.22 11.98 5.44
C ALA A 439 -30.55 12.00 4.67
N SER A 440 -31.13 13.20 4.45
CA SER A 440 -32.31 13.42 3.59
C SER A 440 -32.04 13.07 2.13
N ASP A 441 -30.79 13.26 1.68
CA ASP A 441 -30.40 13.10 0.29
C ASP A 441 -30.01 11.65 -0.01
N ILE A 442 -29.48 10.93 1.00
CA ILE A 442 -29.04 9.53 0.87
C ILE A 442 -29.84 8.66 1.86
N ARG A 443 -31.06 8.29 1.49
CA ARG A 443 -31.90 7.39 2.30
C ARG A 443 -31.41 5.94 2.20
N SER A 444 -31.73 5.14 3.23
CA SER A 444 -31.58 3.69 3.17
C SER A 444 -32.35 3.14 1.96
N GLY A 445 -31.65 2.45 1.03
CA GLY A 445 -32.24 1.97 -0.22
C GLY A 445 -32.11 2.93 -1.40
N SER A 446 -31.46 4.10 -1.26
CA SER A 446 -31.13 4.96 -2.40
C SER A 446 -30.19 4.24 -3.36
N ASP A 447 -30.49 4.36 -4.65
CA ASP A 447 -29.59 3.90 -5.72
C ASP A 447 -28.38 4.85 -5.82
N LEU A 448 -27.30 4.51 -5.13
CA LEU A 448 -26.07 5.31 -5.09
C LEU A 448 -25.48 5.51 -6.48
N GLN A 449 -25.58 4.50 -7.34
CA GLN A 449 -25.10 4.56 -8.74
C GLN A 449 -25.84 5.64 -9.51
N ARG A 450 -27.18 5.64 -9.42
CA ARG A 450 -28.02 6.63 -10.10
C ARG A 450 -27.76 8.04 -9.55
N MET A 451 -27.59 8.17 -8.25
CA MET A 451 -27.29 9.47 -7.61
C MET A 451 -25.94 10.01 -8.07
N TYR A 452 -24.92 9.17 -8.13
CA TYR A 452 -23.61 9.54 -8.65
C TYR A 452 -23.72 9.92 -10.14
N MET A 453 -24.32 9.09 -11.00
CA MET A 453 -24.49 9.37 -12.43
C MET A 453 -25.27 10.64 -12.73
N SER A 454 -26.23 11.01 -11.87
CA SER A 454 -26.98 12.27 -12.00
C SER A 454 -26.21 13.52 -11.53
N GLY A 455 -24.97 13.36 -11.04
CA GLY A 455 -24.14 14.46 -10.51
C GLY A 455 -24.57 14.96 -9.12
N ARG A 456 -25.56 14.32 -8.47
CA ARG A 456 -26.06 14.74 -7.14
C ARG A 456 -25.03 14.54 -6.03
N LEU A 457 -24.08 13.63 -6.22
CA LEU A 457 -22.99 13.35 -5.28
C LEU A 457 -21.69 14.04 -5.66
N GLY A 458 -21.65 14.82 -6.73
CA GLY A 458 -20.40 15.34 -7.30
C GLY A 458 -19.54 14.26 -7.96
N GLY A 459 -18.29 14.58 -8.32
CA GLY A 459 -17.32 13.62 -8.85
C GLY A 459 -17.58 13.12 -10.29
N VAL A 460 -18.63 13.59 -10.94
CA VAL A 460 -18.97 13.22 -12.33
C VAL A 460 -18.38 14.24 -13.30
N PRO A 461 -17.87 13.83 -14.48
CA PRO A 461 -17.43 14.76 -15.50
C PRO A 461 -18.55 15.72 -15.91
N ARG A 462 -18.30 17.03 -15.93
CA ARG A 462 -19.20 18.02 -16.53
C ARG A 462 -18.95 18.02 -18.02
N LEU A 463 -19.83 17.35 -18.78
CA LEU A 463 -19.80 17.28 -20.26
C LEU A 463 -20.49 18.49 -20.86
#